data_3bca378de4d91a53800c009fb0848dfb
#
_entry.id   3bca378de4d91a53800c009fb0848dfb
#
_cell.length_a   1.000
_cell.length_b   1.000
_cell.length_c   1.000
_cell.angle_alpha   90.00
_cell.angle_beta   90.00
_cell.angle_gamma   90.00
#
_symmetry.space_group_name_H-M   'P 1'
#
loop_
_entity.id
_entity.type
_entity.pdbx_description
1 polymer ?
#
loop_
_entity_poly.entity_id
_entity_poly.type
_entity_poly.pdbx_seq_one_letter_code
_entity_poly.pdbx_strand_id
1 'polypeptide(L)'
;MYKILFFIIGISISWHNLYAAEEWRQNAQTLPQYCQDRAKGWEVPEYQRWKRTFGDVFVHMHHYCGGIYAEQKARATIDQHDRERWLRGVTGQMEYVSRHCSKKCAFYPELHSRWGWALGEAGQVGEAIEHFQLAIRAKPKYVPAYAKLADLYVEIKQPDEARRVLEEGLEAKPGSRMLQRRLKKLEDAP
;
A
#
# COMPACT_ATOMS: atom_id res chain seq x y z
N MET A 1 28.51 -48.68 -14.55
CA MET A 1 28.49 -47.22 -14.76
C MET A 1 27.06 -46.80 -15.06
N TYR A 2 26.29 -46.40 -14.03
CA TYR A 2 24.92 -45.87 -14.19
C TYR A 2 25.00 -44.36 -14.14
N LYS A 3 24.67 -43.69 -15.24
CA LYS A 3 24.44 -42.23 -15.31
C LYS A 3 23.05 -41.94 -14.78
N ILE A 4 22.95 -41.35 -13.60
CA ILE A 4 21.71 -40.80 -13.05
C ILE A 4 21.48 -39.45 -13.73
N LEU A 5 20.49 -39.39 -14.65
CA LEU A 5 19.97 -38.13 -15.20
C LEU A 5 19.11 -37.46 -14.10
N PHE A 6 19.58 -36.37 -13.53
CA PHE A 6 18.75 -35.48 -12.76
C PHE A 6 17.87 -34.65 -13.74
N PHE A 7 16.58 -34.97 -13.79
CA PHE A 7 15.58 -34.08 -14.35
C PHE A 7 15.41 -32.91 -13.37
N ILE A 8 16.00 -31.77 -13.69
CA ILE A 8 15.70 -30.51 -13.03
C ILE A 8 14.36 -30.04 -13.59
N ILE A 9 13.28 -30.30 -12.83
CA ILE A 9 11.99 -29.64 -13.08
C ILE A 9 12.21 -28.17 -12.79
N GLY A 10 12.29 -27.39 -13.87
CA GLY A 10 12.48 -25.94 -13.80
C GLY A 10 11.24 -25.27 -13.22
N ILE A 11 11.18 -25.16 -11.89
CA ILE A 11 10.35 -24.14 -11.24
C ILE A 11 11.09 -22.84 -11.46
N SER A 12 10.71 -22.11 -12.50
CA SER A 12 11.13 -20.72 -12.70
C SER A 12 10.42 -19.87 -11.64
N ILE A 13 10.87 -19.99 -10.39
CA ILE A 13 10.58 -18.97 -9.38
C ILE A 13 11.21 -17.71 -9.94
N SER A 14 10.36 -16.74 -10.30
CA SER A 14 10.80 -15.47 -10.85
C SER A 14 11.74 -14.81 -9.82
N TRP A 15 13.02 -14.89 -10.06
CA TRP A 15 14.09 -14.30 -9.23
C TRP A 15 13.85 -12.81 -8.94
N HIS A 16 13.10 -12.13 -9.82
CA HIS A 16 12.72 -10.72 -9.68
C HIS A 16 11.85 -10.42 -8.45
N ASN A 17 10.99 -11.36 -8.01
CA ASN A 17 10.17 -11.19 -6.80
C ASN A 17 10.97 -11.35 -5.50
N LEU A 18 12.04 -12.15 -5.51
CA LEU A 18 12.92 -12.34 -4.37
C LEU A 18 13.82 -11.11 -4.13
N TYR A 19 14.31 -10.48 -5.20
CA TYR A 19 15.14 -9.26 -5.08
C TYR A 19 14.36 -8.09 -4.49
N ALA A 20 13.14 -7.84 -4.94
CA ALA A 20 12.30 -6.77 -4.37
C ALA A 20 11.91 -7.04 -2.90
N ALA A 21 11.81 -8.31 -2.50
CA ALA A 21 11.46 -8.69 -1.14
C ALA A 21 12.60 -8.44 -0.12
N GLU A 22 13.86 -8.34 -0.57
CA GLU A 22 15.02 -8.09 0.30
C GLU A 22 15.56 -6.66 0.18
N GLU A 23 15.40 -5.99 -0.97
CA GLU A 23 15.91 -4.65 -1.23
C GLU A 23 15.38 -3.60 -0.23
N TRP A 24 14.14 -3.74 0.23
CA TRP A 24 13.56 -2.85 1.22
C TRP A 24 14.31 -2.86 2.56
N ARG A 25 14.92 -3.99 2.95
CA ARG A 25 15.68 -4.09 4.21
C ARG A 25 16.93 -3.21 4.19
N GLN A 26 17.63 -3.16 3.06
CA GLN A 26 18.81 -2.32 2.87
C GLN A 26 18.45 -0.83 2.86
N ASN A 27 17.21 -0.48 2.50
CA ASN A 27 16.69 0.87 2.42
C ASN A 27 15.65 1.19 3.51
N ALA A 28 15.61 0.40 4.58
CA ALA A 28 14.61 0.50 5.63
C ALA A 28 14.58 1.87 6.35
N GLN A 29 15.69 2.62 6.35
CA GLN A 29 15.80 3.95 6.97
C GLN A 29 14.79 4.97 6.41
N THR A 30 14.26 4.76 5.20
CA THR A 30 13.24 5.62 4.59
C THR A 30 11.80 5.22 4.97
N LEU A 31 11.65 4.11 5.65
CA LEU A 31 10.37 3.50 6.00
C LEU A 31 9.94 3.83 7.42
N PRO A 32 8.66 3.61 7.79
CA PRO A 32 8.20 3.77 9.16
C PRO A 32 9.03 2.97 10.17
N GLN A 33 9.10 3.44 11.41
CA GLN A 33 9.95 2.85 12.45
C GLN A 33 9.71 1.34 12.66
N TYR A 34 8.47 0.88 12.59
CA TYR A 34 8.16 -0.54 12.69
C TYR A 34 8.74 -1.38 11.55
N CYS A 35 8.94 -0.79 10.37
CA CYS A 35 9.64 -1.44 9.26
C CYS A 35 11.16 -1.45 9.47
N GLN A 36 11.72 -0.35 9.96
CA GLN A 36 13.14 -0.27 10.30
C GLN A 36 13.50 -1.32 11.34
N ASP A 37 12.68 -1.45 12.39
CA ASP A 37 12.88 -2.44 13.43
C ASP A 37 12.65 -3.88 12.92
N ARG A 38 11.68 -4.07 12.01
CA ARG A 38 11.44 -5.37 11.36
C ARG A 38 12.61 -5.80 10.47
N ALA A 39 13.31 -4.86 9.86
CA ALA A 39 14.50 -5.12 9.04
C ALA A 39 15.67 -5.70 9.84
N LYS A 40 15.77 -5.37 11.13
CA LYS A 40 16.81 -5.90 12.05
C LYS A 40 16.65 -7.40 12.36
N GLY A 41 15.46 -7.96 12.06
CA GLY A 41 15.17 -9.36 12.30
C GLY A 41 14.07 -9.58 13.36
N TRP A 42 13.93 -10.81 13.79
CA TRP A 42 12.90 -11.28 14.75
C TRP A 42 13.44 -11.47 16.17
N GLU A 43 14.76 -11.49 16.31
CA GLU A 43 15.43 -11.73 17.60
C GLU A 43 15.59 -10.44 18.42
N VAL A 44 15.36 -9.27 17.81
CA VAL A 44 15.53 -7.98 18.51
C VAL A 44 14.33 -7.67 19.42
N PRO A 45 14.55 -6.98 20.56
CA PRO A 45 13.49 -6.63 21.52
C PRO A 45 12.36 -5.81 20.88
N GLU A 46 12.69 -4.96 19.91
CA GLU A 46 11.74 -4.11 19.18
C GLU A 46 10.71 -4.95 18.40
N TYR A 47 11.12 -6.10 17.87
CA TYR A 47 10.19 -7.01 17.20
C TYR A 47 9.08 -7.47 18.15
N GLN A 48 9.42 -7.85 19.37
CA GLN A 48 8.44 -8.31 20.36
C GLN A 48 7.51 -7.17 20.80
N ARG A 49 8.02 -5.93 20.89
CA ARG A 49 7.21 -4.75 21.16
C ARG A 49 6.17 -4.54 20.07
N TRP A 50 6.56 -4.56 18.80
CA TRP A 50 5.66 -4.38 17.68
C TRP A 50 4.68 -5.54 17.52
N LYS A 51 5.11 -6.78 17.78
CA LYS A 51 4.21 -7.94 17.78
C LYS A 51 3.11 -7.81 18.84
N ARG A 52 3.42 -7.31 20.04
CA ARG A 52 2.39 -7.00 21.05
C ARG A 52 1.45 -5.88 20.62
N THR A 53 1.96 -4.90 19.90
CA THR A 53 1.16 -3.74 19.44
C THR A 53 0.22 -4.11 18.29
N PHE A 54 0.67 -4.92 17.33
CA PHE A 54 -0.03 -5.21 16.09
C PHE A 54 -0.60 -6.63 16.02
N GLY A 55 -0.27 -7.48 16.98
CA GLY A 55 -0.69 -8.88 17.01
C GLY A 55 0.02 -9.74 15.95
N ASP A 56 -0.60 -10.87 15.61
CA ASP A 56 0.02 -11.88 14.73
C ASP A 56 0.26 -11.38 13.30
N VAL A 57 -0.48 -10.38 12.84
CA VAL A 57 -0.23 -9.76 11.53
C VAL A 57 1.21 -9.21 11.42
N PHE A 58 1.86 -8.89 12.54
CA PHE A 58 3.24 -8.39 12.54
C PHE A 58 4.25 -9.41 11.99
N VAL A 59 3.95 -10.70 12.04
CA VAL A 59 4.78 -11.74 11.39
C VAL A 59 4.89 -11.49 9.88
N HIS A 60 3.83 -10.97 9.28
CA HIS A 60 3.71 -10.69 7.85
C HIS A 60 4.16 -9.27 7.46
N MET A 61 4.64 -8.47 8.43
CA MET A 61 5.00 -7.07 8.20
C MET A 61 6.15 -6.87 7.22
N HIS A 62 7.00 -7.86 7.00
CA HIS A 62 8.05 -7.76 5.98
C HIS A 62 7.45 -7.59 4.57
N HIS A 63 6.32 -8.22 4.27
CA HIS A 63 5.57 -7.98 3.03
C HIS A 63 4.97 -6.57 3.00
N TYR A 64 4.36 -6.13 4.10
CA TYR A 64 3.81 -4.78 4.19
C TYR A 64 4.90 -3.71 3.98
N CYS A 65 6.05 -3.86 4.63
CA CYS A 65 7.19 -2.97 4.47
C CYS A 65 7.77 -2.99 3.05
N GLY A 66 7.83 -4.18 2.43
CA GLY A 66 8.18 -4.32 1.00
C GLY A 66 7.21 -3.58 0.09
N GLY A 67 5.91 -3.63 0.39
CA GLY A 67 4.89 -2.88 -0.35
C GLY A 67 5.01 -1.37 -0.19
N ILE A 68 5.33 -0.86 1.03
CA ILE A 68 5.61 0.58 1.24
C ILE A 68 6.85 1.01 0.46
N TYR A 69 7.90 0.21 0.47
CA TYR A 69 9.11 0.46 -0.30
C TYR A 69 8.83 0.51 -1.81
N ALA A 70 8.08 -0.48 -2.31
CA ALA A 70 7.66 -0.50 -3.71
C ALA A 70 6.82 0.73 -4.09
N GLU A 71 5.95 1.22 -3.20
CA GLU A 71 5.20 2.48 -3.39
C GLU A 71 6.16 3.68 -3.52
N GLN A 72 7.17 3.79 -2.66
CA GLN A 72 8.17 4.86 -2.74
C GLN A 72 8.93 4.80 -4.08
N LYS A 73 9.33 3.62 -4.53
CA LYS A 73 10.00 3.40 -5.81
C LYS A 73 9.10 3.76 -6.99
N ALA A 74 7.84 3.32 -6.99
CA ALA A 74 6.88 3.65 -8.04
C ALA A 74 6.66 5.16 -8.19
N ARG A 75 6.62 5.89 -7.06
CA ARG A 75 6.49 7.36 -7.05
C ARG A 75 7.73 8.08 -7.55
N ALA A 76 8.92 7.52 -7.36
CA ALA A 76 10.20 8.11 -7.75
C ALA A 76 10.63 7.72 -9.17
N THR A 77 10.04 6.70 -9.75
CA THR A 77 10.45 6.15 -11.06
C THR A 77 9.73 6.88 -12.19
N ILE A 78 10.52 7.39 -13.15
CA ILE A 78 10.02 8.10 -14.35
C ILE A 78 9.72 7.10 -15.46
N ASP A 79 10.55 6.06 -15.61
CA ASP A 79 10.35 5.03 -16.62
C ASP A 79 9.04 4.27 -16.38
N GLN A 80 8.19 4.23 -17.41
CA GLN A 80 6.84 3.67 -17.30
C GLN A 80 6.86 2.16 -17.02
N HIS A 81 7.74 1.41 -17.69
CA HIS A 81 7.83 -0.05 -17.52
C HIS A 81 8.32 -0.41 -16.11
N ASP A 82 9.33 0.29 -15.62
CA ASP A 82 9.82 0.10 -14.25
C ASP A 82 8.78 0.52 -13.22
N ARG A 83 8.05 1.61 -13.47
CA ARG A 83 6.97 2.08 -12.60
C ARG A 83 5.86 1.04 -12.49
N GLU A 84 5.41 0.48 -13.59
CA GLU A 84 4.41 -0.60 -13.60
C GLU A 84 4.88 -1.85 -12.83
N ARG A 85 6.15 -2.20 -12.95
CA ARG A 85 6.75 -3.29 -12.17
C ARG A 85 6.64 -3.01 -10.67
N TRP A 86 6.94 -1.79 -10.22
CA TRP A 86 6.81 -1.40 -8.82
C TRP A 86 5.36 -1.39 -8.36
N LEU A 87 4.42 -0.91 -9.17
CA LEU A 87 2.99 -0.95 -8.86
C LEU A 87 2.48 -2.38 -8.67
N ARG A 88 2.88 -3.31 -9.54
CA ARG A 88 2.60 -4.76 -9.34
C ARG A 88 3.23 -5.27 -8.05
N GLY A 89 4.41 -4.79 -7.69
CA GLY A 89 5.03 -5.09 -6.41
C GLY A 89 4.17 -4.63 -5.22
N VAL A 90 3.64 -3.41 -5.25
CA VAL A 90 2.71 -2.91 -4.22
C VAL A 90 1.48 -3.81 -4.13
N THR A 91 0.79 -4.06 -5.25
CA THR A 91 -0.46 -4.84 -5.24
C THR A 91 -0.25 -6.25 -4.71
N GLY A 92 0.78 -6.97 -5.16
CA GLY A 92 1.07 -8.32 -4.69
C GLY A 92 1.42 -8.38 -3.19
N GLN A 93 2.17 -7.40 -2.68
CA GLN A 93 2.51 -7.33 -1.26
C GLN A 93 1.27 -7.01 -0.40
N MET A 94 0.43 -6.07 -0.83
CA MET A 94 -0.80 -5.71 -0.12
C MET A 94 -1.81 -6.85 -0.15
N GLU A 95 -1.95 -7.55 -1.27
CA GLU A 95 -2.78 -8.74 -1.39
C GLU A 95 -2.34 -9.83 -0.40
N TYR A 96 -1.04 -10.13 -0.33
CA TYR A 96 -0.52 -11.12 0.62
C TYR A 96 -0.88 -10.74 2.06
N VAL A 97 -0.62 -9.49 2.46
CA VAL A 97 -0.90 -9.03 3.83
C VAL A 97 -2.40 -9.04 4.13
N SER A 98 -3.26 -8.74 3.16
CA SER A 98 -4.72 -8.71 3.35
C SER A 98 -5.29 -10.06 3.78
N ARG A 99 -4.68 -11.17 3.36
CA ARG A 99 -5.08 -12.53 3.76
C ARG A 99 -4.82 -12.80 5.26
N HIS A 100 -3.96 -11.99 5.89
CA HIS A 100 -3.57 -12.09 7.30
C HIS A 100 -4.04 -10.90 8.15
N CYS A 101 -4.69 -9.91 7.54
CA CYS A 101 -5.12 -8.67 8.17
C CYS A 101 -6.64 -8.52 8.05
N SER A 102 -7.40 -8.99 9.04
CA SER A 102 -8.85 -8.83 9.07
C SER A 102 -9.25 -7.34 9.23
N LYS A 103 -10.55 -7.04 9.10
CA LYS A 103 -11.08 -5.67 9.31
C LYS A 103 -10.75 -5.06 10.68
N LYS A 104 -10.40 -5.88 11.67
CA LYS A 104 -9.97 -5.46 13.02
C LYS A 104 -8.48 -5.16 13.10
N CYS A 105 -7.72 -5.51 12.10
CA CYS A 105 -6.29 -5.26 12.03
C CYS A 105 -6.01 -3.75 11.97
N ALA A 106 -5.05 -3.27 12.77
CA ALA A 106 -4.72 -1.85 12.86
C ALA A 106 -4.28 -1.24 11.51
N PHE A 107 -3.68 -2.04 10.63
CA PHE A 107 -3.23 -1.61 9.31
C PHE A 107 -4.29 -1.71 8.22
N TYR A 108 -5.44 -2.31 8.47
CA TYR A 108 -6.45 -2.56 7.43
C TYR A 108 -6.80 -1.30 6.61
N PRO A 109 -7.10 -0.13 7.22
CA PRO A 109 -7.40 1.07 6.45
C PRO A 109 -6.20 1.57 5.63
N GLU A 110 -5.00 1.55 6.19
CA GLU A 110 -3.79 1.99 5.50
C GLU A 110 -3.43 1.03 4.36
N LEU A 111 -3.49 -0.28 4.60
CA LEU A 111 -3.26 -1.33 3.61
C LEU A 111 -4.15 -1.14 2.38
N HIS A 112 -5.46 -1.05 2.58
CA HIS A 112 -6.41 -0.88 1.49
C HIS A 112 -6.25 0.48 0.79
N SER A 113 -5.93 1.54 1.51
CA SER A 113 -5.64 2.85 0.92
C SER A 113 -4.36 2.85 0.04
N ARG A 114 -3.33 2.07 0.40
CA ARG A 114 -2.13 1.90 -0.42
C ARG A 114 -2.39 1.03 -1.65
N TRP A 115 -3.14 -0.04 -1.45
CA TRP A 115 -3.54 -0.93 -2.53
C TRP A 115 -4.40 -0.20 -3.56
N GLY A 116 -5.43 0.52 -3.12
CA GLY A 116 -6.27 1.35 -4.00
C GLY A 116 -5.47 2.39 -4.78
N TRP A 117 -4.47 3.02 -4.14
CA TRP A 117 -3.58 3.93 -4.85
C TRP A 117 -2.82 3.20 -5.98
N ALA A 118 -2.19 2.05 -5.70
CA ALA A 118 -1.42 1.33 -6.71
C ALA A 118 -2.29 0.83 -7.88
N LEU A 119 -3.52 0.41 -7.59
CA LEU A 119 -4.50 0.02 -8.60
C LEU A 119 -4.92 1.21 -9.48
N GLY A 120 -5.19 2.38 -8.87
CA GLY A 120 -5.51 3.61 -9.59
C GLY A 120 -4.40 4.01 -10.55
N GLU A 121 -3.16 4.05 -10.06
CA GLU A 121 -1.97 4.35 -10.88
C GLU A 121 -1.72 3.32 -12.01
N ALA A 122 -2.22 2.09 -11.84
CA ALA A 122 -2.20 1.05 -12.87
C ALA A 122 -3.42 1.08 -13.80
N GLY A 123 -4.32 2.07 -13.66
CA GLY A 123 -5.53 2.20 -14.47
C GLY A 123 -6.68 1.28 -14.07
N GLN A 124 -6.57 0.52 -12.99
CA GLN A 124 -7.61 -0.38 -12.47
C GLN A 124 -8.59 0.38 -11.55
N VAL A 125 -9.29 1.36 -12.16
CA VAL A 125 -10.08 2.38 -11.45
C VAL A 125 -11.17 1.77 -10.55
N GLY A 126 -11.93 0.79 -11.05
CA GLY A 126 -13.03 0.18 -10.29
C GLY A 126 -12.53 -0.48 -9.00
N GLU A 127 -11.48 -1.29 -9.11
CA GLU A 127 -10.86 -1.95 -7.95
C GLU A 127 -10.23 -0.93 -6.99
N ALA A 128 -9.60 0.12 -7.52
CA ALA A 128 -9.04 1.20 -6.70
C ALA A 128 -10.11 1.87 -5.81
N ILE A 129 -11.28 2.20 -6.40
CA ILE A 129 -12.41 2.79 -5.67
C ILE A 129 -12.89 1.85 -4.56
N GLU A 130 -13.06 0.56 -4.87
CA GLU A 130 -13.46 -0.46 -3.87
C GLU A 130 -12.49 -0.50 -2.69
N HIS A 131 -11.20 -0.50 -2.93
CA HIS A 131 -10.20 -0.52 -1.89
C HIS A 131 -10.19 0.75 -1.04
N PHE A 132 -10.35 1.92 -1.61
CA PHE A 132 -10.51 3.16 -0.83
C PHE A 132 -11.77 3.13 0.04
N GLN A 133 -12.88 2.63 -0.50
CA GLN A 133 -14.13 2.48 0.26
C GLN A 133 -14.00 1.46 1.40
N LEU A 134 -13.24 0.36 1.21
CA LEU A 134 -12.91 -0.59 2.28
C LEU A 134 -12.15 0.10 3.42
N ALA A 135 -11.17 0.95 3.09
CA ALA A 135 -10.43 1.74 4.07
C ALA A 135 -11.33 2.71 4.85
N ILE A 136 -12.21 3.43 4.14
CA ILE A 136 -13.17 4.39 4.72
C ILE A 136 -14.16 3.67 5.64
N ARG A 137 -14.80 2.59 5.18
CA ARG A 137 -15.75 1.82 6.00
C ARG A 137 -15.11 1.25 7.25
N ALA A 138 -13.86 0.82 7.17
CA ALA A 138 -13.15 0.27 8.33
C ALA A 138 -12.75 1.34 9.35
N LYS A 139 -12.44 2.56 8.90
CA LYS A 139 -12.05 3.68 9.76
C LYS A 139 -12.52 4.99 9.15
N PRO A 140 -13.77 5.44 9.42
CA PRO A 140 -14.32 6.67 8.83
C PRO A 140 -13.49 7.94 9.05
N LYS A 141 -12.66 7.99 10.09
CA LYS A 141 -11.73 9.12 10.34
C LYS A 141 -10.37 8.96 9.67
N TYR A 142 -10.20 7.99 8.76
CA TYR A 142 -8.94 7.77 8.04
C TYR A 142 -8.83 8.67 6.82
N VAL A 143 -8.45 9.92 7.05
CA VAL A 143 -8.34 11.00 6.05
C VAL A 143 -7.60 10.60 4.75
N PRO A 144 -6.47 9.83 4.78
CA PRO A 144 -5.74 9.51 3.55
C PRO A 144 -6.56 8.76 2.50
N ALA A 145 -7.56 7.96 2.90
CA ALA A 145 -8.40 7.23 1.95
C ALA A 145 -9.32 8.18 1.15
N TYR A 146 -9.97 9.12 1.83
CA TYR A 146 -10.78 10.16 1.16
C TYR A 146 -9.92 11.01 0.22
N ALA A 147 -8.76 11.45 0.69
CA ALA A 147 -7.87 12.30 -0.11
C ALA A 147 -7.45 11.60 -1.41
N LYS A 148 -7.00 10.32 -1.33
CA LYS A 148 -6.58 9.55 -2.51
C LYS A 148 -7.74 9.20 -3.43
N LEU A 149 -8.91 8.89 -2.88
CA LEU A 149 -10.12 8.62 -3.67
C LEU A 149 -10.57 9.87 -4.44
N ALA A 150 -10.53 11.03 -3.79
CA ALA A 150 -10.85 12.29 -4.45
C ALA A 150 -9.80 12.63 -5.54
N ASP A 151 -8.51 12.43 -5.27
CA ASP A 151 -7.46 12.61 -6.27
C ASP A 151 -7.72 11.69 -7.50
N LEU A 152 -8.08 10.43 -7.29
CA LEU A 152 -8.46 9.50 -8.37
C LEU A 152 -9.67 10.01 -9.17
N TYR A 153 -10.73 10.48 -8.51
CA TYR A 153 -11.89 11.02 -9.22
C TYR A 153 -11.55 12.25 -10.06
N VAL A 154 -10.64 13.11 -9.57
CA VAL A 154 -10.15 14.25 -10.38
C VAL A 154 -9.39 13.74 -11.63
N GLU A 155 -8.52 12.75 -11.48
CA GLU A 155 -7.75 12.15 -12.59
C GLU A 155 -8.65 11.57 -13.69
N ILE A 156 -9.74 10.92 -13.29
CA ILE A 156 -10.73 10.36 -14.24
C ILE A 156 -11.81 11.35 -14.67
N LYS A 157 -11.60 12.65 -14.39
CA LYS A 157 -12.48 13.76 -14.79
C LYS A 157 -13.91 13.66 -14.22
N GLN A 158 -14.03 13.24 -12.98
CA GLN A 158 -15.27 13.19 -12.21
C GLN A 158 -15.19 14.13 -10.98
N PRO A 159 -15.16 15.48 -11.20
CA PRO A 159 -14.95 16.44 -10.11
C PRO A 159 -16.09 16.46 -9.09
N ASP A 160 -17.33 16.16 -9.51
CA ASP A 160 -18.47 16.12 -8.59
C ASP A 160 -18.34 14.98 -7.58
N GLU A 161 -17.87 13.80 -8.02
CA GLU A 161 -17.59 12.69 -7.12
C GLU A 161 -16.41 12.99 -6.20
N ALA A 162 -15.38 13.67 -6.71
CA ALA A 162 -14.26 14.13 -5.89
C ALA A 162 -14.74 15.08 -4.77
N ARG A 163 -15.61 16.05 -5.11
CA ARG A 163 -16.22 16.97 -4.15
C ARG A 163 -16.99 16.20 -3.08
N ARG A 164 -17.90 15.32 -3.48
CA ARG A 164 -18.72 14.52 -2.57
C ARG A 164 -17.87 13.72 -1.57
N VAL A 165 -16.81 13.09 -2.05
CA VAL A 165 -15.87 12.32 -1.20
C VAL A 165 -15.11 13.21 -0.22
N LEU A 166 -14.70 14.41 -0.64
CA LEU A 166 -14.01 15.37 0.24
C LEU A 166 -14.94 15.91 1.34
N GLU A 167 -16.19 16.21 1.00
CA GLU A 167 -17.21 16.65 1.94
C GLU A 167 -17.53 15.55 2.97
N GLU A 168 -17.77 14.31 2.53
CA GLU A 168 -17.94 13.15 3.42
C GLU A 168 -16.74 12.98 4.39
N GLY A 169 -15.54 13.13 3.86
CA GLY A 169 -14.32 13.07 4.69
C GLY A 169 -14.23 14.22 5.69
N LEU A 170 -14.73 15.41 5.36
CA LEU A 170 -14.78 16.55 6.27
C LEU A 170 -15.89 16.40 7.33
N GLU A 171 -17.02 15.77 7.00
CA GLU A 171 -18.01 15.38 8.01
C GLU A 171 -17.42 14.44 9.05
N ALA A 172 -16.65 13.42 8.60
CA ALA A 172 -15.98 12.48 9.49
C ALA A 172 -14.82 13.11 10.28
N LYS A 173 -14.14 14.12 9.71
CA LYS A 173 -12.99 14.83 10.28
C LYS A 173 -12.97 16.32 9.92
N PRO A 174 -13.80 17.17 10.55
CA PRO A 174 -13.97 18.58 10.17
C PRO A 174 -12.67 19.42 10.17
N GLY A 175 -11.74 19.14 11.06
CA GLY A 175 -10.45 19.85 11.14
C GLY A 175 -9.38 19.39 10.16
N SER A 176 -9.70 18.60 9.14
CA SER A 176 -8.70 18.07 8.22
C SER A 176 -8.23 19.10 7.20
N ARG A 177 -7.08 19.74 7.48
CA ARG A 177 -6.43 20.67 6.53
C ARG A 177 -6.11 20.01 5.18
N MET A 178 -5.89 18.69 5.16
CA MET A 178 -5.60 17.94 3.94
C MET A 178 -6.81 17.93 2.99
N LEU A 179 -8.01 17.68 3.51
CA LEU A 179 -9.24 17.64 2.71
C LEU A 179 -9.69 19.06 2.34
N GLN A 180 -9.63 19.99 3.28
CA GLN A 180 -9.99 21.40 3.03
C GLN A 180 -9.18 21.99 1.87
N ARG A 181 -7.85 21.74 1.84
CA ARG A 181 -7.01 22.22 0.72
C ARG A 181 -7.39 21.61 -0.62
N ARG A 182 -7.77 20.31 -0.65
CA ARG A 182 -8.20 19.65 -1.89
C ARG A 182 -9.55 20.18 -2.37
N LEU A 183 -10.49 20.35 -1.45
CA LEU A 183 -11.80 20.90 -1.77
C LEU A 183 -11.65 22.31 -2.36
N LYS A 184 -10.90 23.18 -1.70
CA LYS A 184 -10.61 24.52 -2.21
C LYS A 184 -9.97 24.49 -3.61
N LYS A 185 -8.95 23.62 -3.81
CA LYS A 185 -8.31 23.49 -5.13
C LYS A 185 -9.29 23.05 -6.22
N LEU A 186 -10.27 22.22 -5.86
CA LEU A 186 -11.31 21.75 -6.78
C LEU A 186 -12.31 22.88 -7.11
N GLU A 187 -12.62 23.75 -6.16
CA GLU A 187 -13.48 24.92 -6.32
C GLU A 187 -12.83 26.03 -7.16
N ASP A 188 -11.52 26.22 -6.98
CA ASP A 188 -10.73 27.22 -7.71
C ASP A 188 -10.35 26.75 -9.15
N ALA A 189 -10.66 25.49 -9.52
CA ALA A 189 -10.39 24.98 -10.86
C ALA A 189 -11.35 25.59 -11.88
N PRO A 190 -10.84 26.02 -13.09
CA PRO A 190 -11.66 26.68 -14.11
C PRO A 190 -12.69 25.74 -14.73
#